data_9f6face6d36f49c376e090c3f21628a5
#
_entry.id   9f6face6d36f49c376e090c3f21628a5
#
_cell.length_a   1.000
_cell.length_b   1.000
_cell.length_c   1.000
_cell.angle_alpha   90.00
_cell.angle_beta   90.00
_cell.angle_gamma   90.00
#
_symmetry.space_group_name_H-M   'P 1'
#
loop_
_entity.id
_entity.type
_entity.pdbx_description
1 polymer ?
#
loop_
_entity_poly.entity_id
_entity_poly.type
_entity_poly.pdbx_seq_one_letter_code
_entity_poly.pdbx_strand_id
1 'polypeptide(L)'
;MIPEDIINEIKYRNDIETAVSQYVNLKRRGKNLVGLCPFHSEKTPSFTVYPENGSFYCFGCGVGGDVFTFTGLIENLDYIESVKLLAER
;
A
#
# COMPACT_ATOMS: atom_id res chain seq x y z
N MET A 1 -10.62 8.49 18.37
CA MET A 1 -9.63 9.03 17.39
C MET A 1 -8.23 8.60 17.78
N ILE A 2 -7.45 8.16 16.80
CA ILE A 2 -6.09 7.72 17.05
C ILE A 2 -5.15 8.92 16.86
N PRO A 3 -4.27 9.21 17.83
CA PRO A 3 -3.34 10.35 17.68
C PRO A 3 -2.45 10.22 16.46
N GLU A 4 -2.10 11.36 15.86
CA GLU A 4 -1.33 11.39 14.64
C GLU A 4 0.08 10.79 14.81
N ASP A 5 0.71 11.00 15.96
CA ASP A 5 2.03 10.44 16.22
C ASP A 5 1.98 8.92 16.27
N ILE A 6 0.91 8.34 16.79
CA ILE A 6 0.72 6.88 16.78
C ILE A 6 0.50 6.37 15.36
N ILE A 7 -0.30 7.08 14.57
CA ILE A 7 -0.52 6.75 13.16
C ILE A 7 0.81 6.73 12.41
N ASN A 8 1.64 7.76 12.62
CA ASN A 8 2.94 7.86 11.94
C ASN A 8 3.88 6.73 12.35
N GLU A 9 3.86 6.33 13.61
CA GLU A 9 4.70 5.22 14.05
C GLU A 9 4.25 3.90 13.45
N ILE A 10 2.95 3.66 13.37
CA ILE A 10 2.42 2.45 12.74
C ILE A 10 2.81 2.42 11.27
N LYS A 11 2.68 3.56 10.59
CA LYS A 11 3.08 3.67 9.20
C LYS A 11 4.56 3.40 9.01
N TYR A 12 5.39 3.93 9.90
CA TYR A 12 6.84 3.72 9.84
C TYR A 12 7.21 2.25 9.99
N ARG A 13 6.51 1.53 10.87
CA ARG A 13 6.77 0.11 11.09
C ARG A 13 6.20 -0.80 10.01
N ASN A 14 5.30 -0.27 9.17
CA ASN A 14 4.64 -1.03 8.10
C ASN A 14 4.99 -0.42 6.76
N ASP A 15 6.21 -0.69 6.32
CA ASP A 15 6.74 -0.24 5.05
C ASP A 15 5.84 -0.65 3.89
N ILE A 16 5.60 0.28 2.96
CA ILE A 16 4.67 0.06 1.84
C ILE A 16 5.13 -1.09 0.94
N GLU A 17 6.43 -1.21 0.69
CA GLU A 17 6.96 -2.28 -0.14
C GLU A 17 6.67 -3.64 0.49
N THR A 18 6.95 -3.78 1.78
CA THR A 18 6.72 -5.02 2.52
C THR A 18 5.23 -5.39 2.53
N ALA A 19 4.38 -4.40 2.81
CA ALA A 19 2.94 -4.64 2.87
C ALA A 19 2.39 -5.08 1.52
N VAL A 20 2.76 -4.38 0.44
CA VAL A 20 2.26 -4.68 -0.90
C VAL A 20 2.83 -6.00 -1.41
N SER A 21 4.09 -6.31 -1.10
CA SER A 21 4.76 -7.53 -1.59
C SER A 21 4.09 -8.80 -1.13
N GLN A 22 3.29 -8.76 -0.07
CA GLN A 22 2.54 -9.91 0.40
C GLN A 22 1.44 -10.31 -0.59
N TYR A 23 1.02 -9.40 -1.45
CA TYR A 23 -0.11 -9.61 -2.37
C TYR A 23 0.27 -9.43 -3.84
N VAL A 24 1.32 -8.68 -4.12
CA VAL A 24 1.70 -8.29 -5.48
C VAL A 24 3.16 -8.62 -5.69
N ASN A 25 3.48 -9.25 -6.83
CA ASN A 25 4.84 -9.52 -7.20
C ASN A 25 5.45 -8.25 -7.79
N LEU A 26 6.27 -7.56 -7.01
CA LEU A 26 6.85 -6.27 -7.40
C LEU A 26 8.23 -6.45 -8.00
N LYS A 27 8.53 -5.63 -9.00
CA LYS A 27 9.85 -5.58 -9.63
C LYS A 27 10.37 -4.16 -9.55
N ARG A 28 11.66 -4.02 -9.27
CA ARG A 28 12.27 -2.71 -9.15
C ARG A 28 12.38 -2.02 -10.51
N ARG A 29 12.03 -0.75 -10.53
CA ARG A 29 12.19 0.11 -11.69
C ARG A 29 12.72 1.45 -11.19
N GLY A 30 14.05 1.62 -11.26
CA GLY A 30 14.69 2.80 -10.69
C GLY A 30 14.53 2.82 -9.17
N LYS A 31 13.99 3.89 -8.64
CA LYS A 31 13.73 4.05 -7.20
C LYS A 31 12.40 3.43 -6.79
N ASN A 32 11.58 3.08 -7.74
CA ASN A 32 10.23 2.60 -7.49
C ASN A 32 10.09 1.12 -7.79
N LEU A 33 8.90 0.58 -7.53
CA LEU A 33 8.59 -0.82 -7.79
C LEU A 33 7.30 -0.86 -8.59
N VAL A 34 7.18 -1.82 -9.49
CA VAL A 34 5.99 -1.96 -10.33
C VAL A 34 5.50 -3.40 -10.32
N GLY A 35 4.21 -3.57 -10.55
CA GLY A 35 3.59 -4.87 -10.62
C GLY A 35 2.20 -4.80 -11.21
N LEU A 36 1.53 -5.94 -11.24
CA LEU A 36 0.14 -5.99 -11.69
C LEU A 36 -0.78 -5.55 -10.56
N CYS A 37 -1.71 -4.66 -10.88
CA CYS A 37 -2.63 -4.13 -9.88
C CYS A 37 -3.54 -5.24 -9.34
N PRO A 38 -3.66 -5.36 -8.00
CA PRO A 38 -4.54 -6.37 -7.42
C PRO A 38 -6.00 -5.97 -7.40
N PHE A 39 -6.31 -4.71 -7.79
CA PHE A 39 -7.67 -4.17 -7.69
C PHE A 39 -8.43 -4.18 -9.02
N HIS A 40 -7.76 -4.50 -10.11
CA HIS A 40 -8.42 -4.67 -11.40
C HIS A 40 -7.61 -5.63 -12.25
N SER A 41 -8.24 -6.17 -13.28
CA SER A 41 -7.59 -7.12 -14.18
C SER A 41 -6.76 -6.37 -15.22
N GLU A 42 -5.49 -6.72 -15.35
CA GLU A 42 -4.61 -6.11 -16.34
C GLU A 42 -3.49 -7.08 -16.73
N LYS A 43 -2.92 -6.84 -17.92
CA LYS A 43 -1.80 -7.65 -18.42
C LYS A 43 -0.48 -6.90 -18.36
N THR A 44 -0.53 -5.58 -18.31
CA THR A 44 0.65 -4.72 -18.30
C THR A 44 0.82 -4.12 -16.92
N PRO A 45 2.01 -4.20 -16.31
CA PRO A 45 2.23 -3.64 -14.99
C PRO A 45 2.03 -2.13 -14.99
N SER A 46 1.03 -1.67 -14.23
CA SER A 46 0.74 -0.25 -14.07
C SER A 46 0.62 0.17 -12.60
N PHE A 47 0.74 -0.79 -11.69
CA PHE A 47 0.68 -0.52 -10.25
C PHE A 47 2.10 -0.19 -9.78
N THR A 48 2.26 1.03 -9.24
CA THR A 48 3.57 1.54 -8.85
C THR A 48 3.62 1.82 -7.35
N VAL A 49 4.71 1.40 -6.73
CA VAL A 49 4.98 1.65 -5.32
C VAL A 49 6.14 2.62 -5.22
N TYR A 50 5.98 3.64 -4.37
CA TYR A 50 6.98 4.69 -4.13
C TYR A 50 7.52 4.55 -2.71
N PRO A 51 8.61 3.77 -2.50
CA PRO A 51 9.09 3.51 -1.14
C PRO A 51 9.47 4.76 -0.36
N GLU A 52 10.02 5.77 -1.03
CA GLU A 52 10.42 7.01 -0.37
C GLU A 52 9.24 7.77 0.22
N ASN A 53 8.09 7.71 -0.46
CA ASN A 53 6.90 8.43 -0.03
C ASN A 53 5.97 7.57 0.82
N GLY A 54 6.19 6.25 0.83
CA GLY A 54 5.28 5.34 1.50
C GLY A 54 3.92 5.29 0.82
N SER A 55 3.87 5.42 -0.50
CA SER A 55 2.63 5.49 -1.24
C SER A 55 2.63 4.54 -2.44
N PHE A 56 1.46 4.38 -3.02
CA PHE A 56 1.27 3.61 -4.25
C PHE A 56 0.29 4.33 -5.16
N TYR A 57 0.36 4.01 -6.44
CA TYR A 57 -0.62 4.53 -7.41
C TYR A 57 -0.71 3.57 -8.59
N CYS A 58 -1.93 3.32 -9.06
CA CYS A 58 -2.15 2.50 -10.25
C CYS A 58 -2.53 3.38 -11.42
N PHE A 59 -1.69 3.39 -12.45
CA PHE A 59 -1.94 4.20 -13.65
C PHE A 59 -3.03 3.59 -14.53
N GLY A 60 -3.45 2.36 -14.24
CA GLY A 60 -4.53 1.71 -14.99
C GLY A 60 -5.92 2.05 -14.47
N CYS A 61 -6.10 2.11 -13.16
CA CYS A 61 -7.43 2.35 -12.58
C CYS A 61 -7.51 3.58 -11.68
N GLY A 62 -6.38 4.25 -11.42
CA GLY A 62 -6.36 5.50 -10.66
C GLY A 62 -6.41 5.35 -9.14
N VAL A 63 -6.38 4.12 -8.63
CA VAL A 63 -6.37 3.91 -7.18
C VAL A 63 -4.99 4.28 -6.63
N GLY A 64 -4.96 4.89 -5.44
CA GLY A 64 -3.69 5.27 -4.83
C GLY A 64 -3.88 5.65 -3.38
N GLY A 65 -2.77 5.77 -2.65
CA GLY A 65 -2.79 6.14 -1.25
C GLY A 65 -1.56 5.64 -0.52
N ASP A 66 -1.69 5.50 0.80
CA ASP A 66 -0.63 5.01 1.67
C ASP A 66 -0.87 3.55 2.06
N VAL A 67 -0.08 3.04 3.02
CA VAL A 67 -0.18 1.65 3.47
C VAL A 67 -1.54 1.34 4.10
N PHE A 68 -2.16 2.33 4.76
CA PHE A 68 -3.49 2.12 5.36
C PHE A 68 -4.55 1.99 4.26
N THR A 69 -4.46 2.82 3.22
CA THR A 69 -5.36 2.75 2.09
C THR A 69 -5.23 1.41 1.37
N PHE A 70 -3.99 0.98 1.12
CA PHE A 70 -3.76 -0.30 0.47
C PHE A 70 -4.34 -1.46 1.28
N THR A 71 -4.05 -1.48 2.58
CA THR A 71 -4.53 -2.55 3.46
C THR A 71 -6.05 -2.59 3.52
N GLY A 72 -6.67 -1.42 3.60
CA GLY A 72 -8.13 -1.33 3.63
C GLY A 72 -8.76 -1.87 2.36
N LEU A 73 -8.18 -1.54 1.21
CA LEU A 73 -8.72 -2.01 -0.07
C LEU A 73 -8.52 -3.52 -0.27
N ILE A 74 -7.34 -4.03 0.07
CA ILE A 74 -7.03 -5.43 -0.19
C ILE A 74 -7.73 -6.37 0.81
N GLU A 75 -7.94 -5.92 2.05
CA GLU A 75 -8.57 -6.70 3.11
C GLU A 75 -10.05 -6.33 3.32
N ASN A 76 -10.54 -5.35 2.55
CA ASN A 76 -11.93 -4.87 2.66
C ASN A 76 -12.24 -4.35 4.06
N LEU A 77 -11.40 -3.43 4.55
CA LEU A 77 -11.51 -2.83 5.87
C LEU A 77 -11.68 -1.32 5.75
N ASP A 78 -12.30 -0.70 6.76
CA ASP A 78 -12.33 0.76 6.82
C ASP A 78 -10.98 1.27 7.36
N TYR A 79 -10.84 2.60 7.46
CA TYR A 79 -9.57 3.20 7.86
C TYR A 79 -9.14 2.76 9.26
N ILE A 80 -10.05 2.83 10.23
CA ILE A 80 -9.73 2.47 11.61
C ILE A 80 -9.36 1.00 11.73
N GLU A 81 -10.10 0.13 11.04
CA GLU A 81 -9.78 -1.30 11.02
C GLU A 81 -8.41 -1.57 10.40
N SER A 82 -8.07 -0.83 9.35
CA SER A 82 -6.76 -0.96 8.70
C SER A 82 -5.64 -0.54 9.64
N VAL A 83 -5.83 0.56 10.37
CA VAL A 83 -4.85 1.03 11.36
C VAL A 83 -4.64 -0.02 12.45
N LYS A 84 -5.73 -0.58 12.96
CA LYS A 84 -5.65 -1.59 14.01
C LYS A 84 -4.93 -2.85 13.53
N LEU A 85 -5.23 -3.28 12.32
CA LEU A 85 -4.57 -4.47 11.76
C LEU A 85 -3.07 -4.27 11.64
N LEU A 86 -2.65 -3.12 11.10
CA LEU A 86 -1.23 -2.83 10.94
C LEU A 86 -0.53 -2.58 12.26
N ALA A 87 -1.24 -2.10 13.28
CA ALA A 87 -0.67 -1.90 14.60
C ALA A 87 -0.29 -3.23 15.26
N GLU A 88 -0.93 -4.32 14.86
CA GLU A 88 -0.67 -5.65 15.41
C GLU A 88 0.47 -6.38 14.70
N ARG A 89 0.96 -5.87 13.60
CA ARG A 89 2.01 -6.54 12.80
C ARG A 89 3.43 -6.09 13.18
#